data_19a91286a346b1b67cfb1409bc3a2007
#
_entry.id   19a91286a346b1b67cfb1409bc3a2007
#
_cell.length_a   1.000
_cell.length_b   1.000
_cell.length_c   1.000
_cell.angle_alpha   90.00
_cell.angle_beta   90.00
_cell.angle_gamma   90.00
#
_symmetry.space_group_name_H-M   'P 1'
#
loop_
_entity.id
_entity.type
_entity.pdbx_description
1 polymer ?
#
loop_
_entity_poly.entity_id
_entity_poly.type
_entity_poly.pdbx_seq_one_letter_code
_entity_poly.pdbx_strand_id
1 'polypeptide(L)'
;AGRLADMRLGVECLLTDDPARALTIAQQLDNFNRERREIEADMQEQALHLLESMAIDDSAAGIALFDESWHEGVVGILASRIKDKLHRPVFAFAPGEGGIIKGSGRSIPGLHLRDALDLVAKRAPGLLVRFGGHAMAAGATLREGNFAQFSAVFAQVASELLDPAALTRTLETDG
;
A
#
# COMPACT_ATOMS: atom_id res chain seq x y z
N ALA A 1 -8.40 -9.50 14.78
CA ALA A 1 -8.45 -10.58 15.78
C ALA A 1 -7.04 -11.12 16.11
N GLY A 2 -6.17 -11.37 15.15
CA GLY A 2 -4.83 -11.90 15.38
C GLY A 2 -3.93 -11.04 16.26
N ARG A 3 -3.95 -9.72 16.06
CA ARG A 3 -3.10 -8.80 16.84
C ARG A 3 -3.47 -8.74 18.31
N LEU A 4 -4.76 -8.83 18.63
CA LEU A 4 -5.22 -8.85 20.02
C LEU A 4 -4.84 -10.14 20.73
N ALA A 5 -4.91 -11.30 20.04
CA ALA A 5 -4.46 -12.57 20.59
C ALA A 5 -2.96 -12.56 20.84
N ASP A 6 -2.15 -12.03 19.90
CA ASP A 6 -0.70 -11.89 20.05
C ASP A 6 -0.33 -11.01 21.26
N MET A 7 -1.03 -9.90 21.46
CA MET A 7 -0.80 -9.01 22.59
C MET A 7 -1.12 -9.67 23.93
N ARG A 8 -2.21 -10.42 24.00
CA ARG A 8 -2.59 -11.16 25.22
C ARG A 8 -1.55 -12.20 25.61
N LEU A 9 -1.11 -13.00 24.65
CA LEU A 9 -0.09 -14.02 24.91
C LEU A 9 1.25 -13.40 25.32
N GLY A 10 1.62 -12.28 24.71
CA GLY A 10 2.82 -11.53 25.08
C GLY A 10 2.76 -11.00 26.50
N VAL A 11 1.63 -10.45 26.93
CA VAL A 11 1.42 -9.97 28.30
C VAL A 11 1.46 -11.13 29.30
N GLU A 12 0.80 -12.27 29.01
CA GLU A 12 0.86 -13.47 29.85
C GLU A 12 2.28 -13.99 30.01
N CYS A 13 3.05 -14.01 28.91
CA CYS A 13 4.45 -14.45 28.96
C CYS A 13 5.30 -13.58 29.88
N LEU A 14 5.08 -12.26 29.87
CA LEU A 14 5.79 -11.31 30.73
C LEU A 14 5.36 -11.40 32.21
N LEU A 15 4.13 -11.82 32.48
CA LEU A 15 3.57 -11.87 33.83
C LEU A 15 3.71 -13.22 34.51
N THR A 16 4.13 -14.27 33.80
CA THR A 16 4.24 -15.61 34.39
C THR A 16 5.62 -15.85 34.99
N ASP A 17 5.63 -16.40 36.24
CA ASP A 17 6.85 -16.83 36.92
C ASP A 17 7.20 -18.30 36.66
N ASP A 18 6.34 -19.05 35.96
CA ASP A 18 6.60 -20.45 35.60
C ASP A 18 7.38 -20.55 34.27
N PRO A 19 8.65 -21.02 34.31
CA PRO A 19 9.46 -21.13 33.12
C PRO A 19 8.87 -22.06 32.05
N ALA A 20 8.23 -23.16 32.44
CA ALA A 20 7.61 -24.10 31.50
C ALA A 20 6.42 -23.45 30.77
N ARG A 21 5.59 -22.71 31.53
CA ARG A 21 4.45 -21.99 30.96
C ARG A 21 4.92 -20.84 30.06
N ALA A 22 5.94 -20.10 30.45
CA ALA A 22 6.53 -19.04 29.66
C ALA A 22 7.06 -19.57 28.32
N LEU A 23 7.72 -20.74 28.33
CA LEU A 23 8.21 -21.38 27.12
C LEU A 23 7.06 -21.81 26.21
N THR A 24 5.99 -22.38 26.77
CA THR A 24 4.81 -22.79 25.98
C THR A 24 4.14 -21.58 25.34
N ILE A 25 3.98 -20.48 26.06
CA ILE A 25 3.40 -19.23 25.53
C ILE A 25 4.31 -18.65 24.43
N ALA A 26 5.61 -18.64 24.64
CA ALA A 26 6.58 -18.16 23.63
C ALA A 26 6.51 -19.00 22.35
N GLN A 27 6.35 -20.32 22.45
CA GLN A 27 6.17 -21.20 21.30
C GLN A 27 4.85 -20.94 20.55
N GLN A 28 3.77 -20.68 21.29
CA GLN A 28 2.49 -20.31 20.69
C GLN A 28 2.59 -18.99 19.92
N LEU A 29 3.24 -17.97 20.49
CA LEU A 29 3.48 -16.71 19.82
C LEU A 29 4.30 -16.88 18.54
N ASP A 30 5.33 -17.70 18.58
CA ASP A 30 6.18 -17.98 17.43
C ASP A 30 5.38 -18.69 16.33
N ASN A 31 4.53 -19.65 16.68
CA ASN A 31 3.64 -20.33 15.74
C ASN A 31 2.64 -19.36 15.10
N PHE A 32 2.01 -18.47 15.88
CA PHE A 32 1.11 -17.45 15.34
C PHE A 32 1.82 -16.50 14.38
N ASN A 33 3.02 -16.07 14.72
CA ASN A 33 3.81 -15.21 13.86
C ASN A 33 4.21 -15.90 12.55
N ARG A 34 4.51 -17.19 12.61
CA ARG A 34 4.83 -17.99 11.43
C ARG A 34 3.63 -18.13 10.51
N GLU A 35 2.46 -18.51 11.07
CA GLU A 35 1.21 -18.63 10.31
C GLU A 35 0.84 -17.31 9.65
N ARG A 36 0.96 -16.20 10.36
CA ARG A 36 0.69 -14.87 9.80
C ARG A 36 1.61 -14.55 8.64
N ARG A 37 2.91 -14.82 8.76
CA ARG A 37 3.88 -14.61 7.67
C ARG A 37 3.57 -15.47 6.46
N GLU A 38 3.15 -16.72 6.66
CA GLU A 38 2.77 -17.61 5.58
C GLU A 38 1.53 -17.11 4.85
N ILE A 39 0.51 -16.66 5.57
CA ILE A 39 -0.71 -16.09 5.00
C ILE A 39 -0.38 -14.80 4.22
N GLU A 40 0.42 -13.92 4.79
CA GLU A 40 0.86 -12.69 4.12
C GLU A 40 1.67 -12.99 2.86
N ALA A 41 2.56 -13.99 2.90
CA ALA A 41 3.34 -14.40 1.74
C ALA A 41 2.46 -14.97 0.64
N ASP A 42 1.46 -15.81 0.98
CA ASP A 42 0.50 -16.36 0.03
C ASP A 42 -0.35 -15.25 -0.61
N MET A 43 -0.84 -14.30 0.18
CA MET A 43 -1.60 -13.15 -0.31
C MET A 43 -0.76 -12.30 -1.25
N GLN A 44 0.51 -12.07 -0.91
CA GLN A 44 1.45 -11.31 -1.72
C GLN A 44 1.70 -12.01 -3.05
N GLU A 45 1.93 -13.33 -3.05
CA GLU A 45 2.18 -14.12 -4.26
C GLU A 45 0.97 -14.09 -5.18
N GLN A 46 -0.23 -14.31 -4.64
CA GLN A 46 -1.48 -14.23 -5.41
C GLN A 46 -1.71 -12.85 -5.99
N ALA A 47 -1.46 -11.81 -5.21
CA ALA A 47 -1.62 -10.43 -5.65
C ALA A 47 -0.62 -10.06 -6.75
N LEU A 48 0.63 -10.49 -6.64
CA LEU A 48 1.64 -10.27 -7.66
C LEU A 48 1.31 -11.02 -8.96
N HIS A 49 0.79 -12.24 -8.83
CA HIS A 49 0.37 -13.03 -9.99
C HIS A 49 -0.81 -12.37 -10.73
N LEU A 50 -1.79 -11.90 -9.98
CA LEU A 50 -2.91 -11.14 -10.54
C LEU A 50 -2.42 -9.86 -11.23
N LEU A 51 -1.48 -9.17 -10.61
CA LEU A 51 -0.90 -7.94 -11.14
C LEU A 51 -0.25 -8.16 -12.51
N GLU A 52 0.44 -9.28 -12.70
CA GLU A 52 1.07 -9.63 -13.98
C GLU A 52 0.04 -9.80 -15.09
N SER A 53 -1.18 -10.24 -14.77
CA SER A 53 -2.27 -10.43 -15.72
C SER A 53 -3.06 -9.14 -15.99
N MET A 54 -2.89 -8.10 -15.16
CA MET A 54 -3.61 -6.84 -15.33
C MET A 54 -2.98 -5.98 -16.42
N ALA A 55 -3.83 -5.38 -17.26
CA ALA A 55 -3.38 -4.36 -18.21
C ALA A 55 -3.22 -3.02 -17.46
N ILE A 56 -2.00 -2.56 -17.31
CA ILE A 56 -1.69 -1.30 -16.64
C ILE A 56 -1.37 -0.26 -17.72
N ASP A 57 -2.06 0.88 -17.65
CA ASP A 57 -1.78 2.01 -18.52
C ASP A 57 -0.54 2.74 -17.99
N ASP A 58 0.62 2.45 -18.60
CA ASP A 58 1.89 3.07 -18.26
C ASP A 58 2.11 4.44 -18.90
N SER A 59 1.17 4.89 -19.74
CA SER A 59 1.22 6.23 -20.33
C SER A 59 0.85 7.32 -19.31
N ALA A 60 0.13 6.98 -18.25
CA ALA A 60 -0.22 7.92 -17.20
C ALA A 60 0.99 8.23 -16.31
N ALA A 61 1.17 9.49 -15.93
CA ALA A 61 2.26 9.91 -15.07
C ALA A 61 2.11 9.40 -13.63
N GLY A 62 0.89 9.22 -13.17
CA GLY A 62 0.57 8.62 -11.87
C GLY A 62 -0.41 7.48 -12.07
N ILE A 63 -0.20 6.38 -11.36
CA ILE A 63 -0.97 5.15 -11.53
C ILE A 63 -1.72 4.84 -10.25
N ALA A 64 -3.00 4.50 -10.37
CA ALA A 64 -3.81 4.01 -9.27
C ALA A 64 -4.44 2.68 -9.65
N LEU A 65 -4.34 1.69 -8.77
CA LEU A 65 -4.84 0.34 -8.98
C LEU A 65 -5.70 -0.08 -7.81
N PHE A 66 -6.72 -0.86 -8.09
CA PHE A 66 -7.61 -1.43 -7.09
C PHE A 66 -8.04 -2.82 -7.52
N ASP A 67 -8.07 -3.75 -6.56
CA ASP A 67 -8.65 -5.08 -6.77
C ASP A 67 -9.32 -5.55 -5.48
N GLU A 68 -10.49 -6.15 -5.62
CA GLU A 68 -11.28 -6.63 -4.49
C GLU A 68 -10.61 -7.79 -3.73
N SER A 69 -9.73 -8.53 -4.40
CA SER A 69 -9.00 -9.66 -3.80
C SER A 69 -7.77 -9.21 -3.00
N TRP A 70 -7.36 -7.97 -3.14
CA TRP A 70 -6.18 -7.47 -2.43
C TRP A 70 -6.50 -7.18 -0.96
N HIS A 71 -5.49 -7.34 -0.12
CA HIS A 71 -5.54 -7.05 1.30
C HIS A 71 -4.70 -5.82 1.63
N GLU A 72 -5.13 -5.02 2.61
CA GLU A 72 -4.40 -3.81 2.99
C GLU A 72 -2.95 -4.09 3.45
N GLY A 73 -2.64 -5.31 3.87
CA GLY A 73 -1.28 -5.72 4.24
C GLY A 73 -0.32 -5.89 3.07
N VAL A 74 -0.82 -6.04 1.84
CA VAL A 74 0.02 -6.29 0.66
C VAL A 74 0.09 -5.11 -0.31
N VAL A 75 -0.79 -4.12 -0.19
CA VAL A 75 -0.85 -3.02 -1.17
C VAL A 75 0.43 -2.17 -1.20
N GLY A 76 1.11 -2.03 -0.07
CA GLY A 76 2.39 -1.31 -0.03
C GLY A 76 3.47 -1.98 -0.86
N ILE A 77 3.56 -3.31 -0.78
CA ILE A 77 4.50 -4.10 -1.57
C ILE A 77 4.14 -4.07 -3.05
N LEU A 78 2.85 -4.16 -3.38
CA LEU A 78 2.37 -4.07 -4.75
C LEU A 78 2.71 -2.71 -5.37
N ALA A 79 2.43 -1.62 -4.66
CA ALA A 79 2.75 -0.28 -5.12
C ALA A 79 4.26 -0.12 -5.35
N SER A 80 5.07 -0.65 -4.46
CA SER A 80 6.52 -0.61 -4.57
C SER A 80 7.03 -1.37 -5.81
N ARG A 81 6.50 -2.56 -6.06
CA ARG A 81 6.87 -3.38 -7.22
C ARG A 81 6.51 -2.70 -8.54
N ILE A 82 5.31 -2.13 -8.62
CA ILE A 82 4.87 -1.44 -9.83
C ILE A 82 5.68 -0.16 -10.04
N LYS A 83 5.95 0.59 -8.98
CA LYS A 83 6.79 1.77 -9.04
C LYS A 83 8.18 1.44 -9.59
N ASP A 84 8.80 0.38 -9.11
CA ASP A 84 10.13 -0.05 -9.58
C ASP A 84 10.09 -0.50 -11.05
N LYS A 85 9.02 -1.16 -11.46
CA LYS A 85 8.86 -1.66 -12.82
C LYS A 85 8.57 -0.54 -13.84
N LEU A 86 7.69 0.40 -13.48
CA LEU A 86 7.19 1.42 -14.41
C LEU A 86 7.82 2.80 -14.22
N HIS A 87 8.56 3.00 -13.12
CA HIS A 87 9.17 4.28 -12.76
C HIS A 87 8.15 5.42 -12.73
N ARG A 88 7.02 5.15 -12.07
CA ARG A 88 5.92 6.09 -11.88
C ARG A 88 5.46 6.06 -10.43
N PRO A 89 4.94 7.17 -9.89
CA PRO A 89 4.27 7.11 -8.60
C PRO A 89 3.01 6.25 -8.72
N VAL A 90 2.80 5.37 -7.73
CA VAL A 90 1.75 4.35 -7.77
C VAL A 90 1.01 4.31 -6.46
N PHE A 91 -0.32 4.23 -6.53
CA PHE A 91 -1.19 3.86 -5.41
C PHE A 91 -1.85 2.53 -5.70
N ALA A 92 -1.80 1.61 -4.75
CA ALA A 92 -2.55 0.35 -4.80
C ALA A 92 -3.54 0.36 -3.64
N PHE A 93 -4.80 0.03 -3.93
CA PHE A 93 -5.90 0.04 -2.97
C PHE A 93 -6.47 -1.34 -2.76
N ALA A 94 -6.88 -1.61 -1.52
CA ALA A 94 -7.60 -2.81 -1.13
C ALA A 94 -8.92 -2.44 -0.45
N PRO A 95 -9.93 -3.34 -0.45
CA PRO A 95 -11.18 -3.09 0.24
C PRO A 95 -10.96 -2.92 1.73
N GLY A 96 -11.65 -1.95 2.32
CA GLY A 96 -11.75 -1.74 3.76
C GLY A 96 -13.17 -2.03 4.25
N GLU A 97 -13.46 -1.65 5.48
CA GLU A 97 -14.79 -1.79 6.06
C GLU A 97 -15.67 -0.59 5.69
N GLY A 98 -16.99 -0.81 5.59
CA GLY A 98 -17.96 0.27 5.41
C GLY A 98 -17.92 0.94 4.05
N GLY A 99 -17.57 0.23 2.98
CA GLY A 99 -17.55 0.77 1.63
C GLY A 99 -16.39 1.71 1.33
N ILE A 100 -15.35 1.67 2.14
CA ILE A 100 -14.11 2.41 1.89
C ILE A 100 -13.04 1.49 1.31
N ILE A 101 -12.07 2.10 0.64
CA ILE A 101 -10.86 1.42 0.20
C ILE A 101 -9.65 2.14 0.79
N LYS A 102 -8.66 1.36 1.17
CA LYS A 102 -7.42 1.85 1.74
C LYS A 102 -6.27 1.57 0.79
N GLY A 103 -5.46 2.57 0.55
CA GLY A 103 -4.35 2.48 -0.37
C GLY A 103 -3.02 2.84 0.26
N SER A 104 -1.99 2.25 -0.31
CA SER A 104 -0.61 2.62 -0.05
C SER A 104 0.01 3.11 -1.35
N GLY A 105 0.72 4.22 -1.25
CA GLY A 105 1.40 4.82 -2.38
C GLY A 105 2.90 4.77 -2.21
N ARG A 106 3.59 4.67 -3.34
CA ARG A 106 5.05 4.77 -3.43
C ARG A 106 5.40 5.72 -4.56
N SER A 107 6.37 6.57 -4.33
CA SER A 107 6.78 7.58 -5.30
C SER A 107 8.18 7.35 -5.83
N ILE A 108 8.53 8.14 -6.84
CA ILE A 108 9.88 8.19 -7.43
C ILE A 108 10.51 9.55 -7.10
N PRO A 109 11.84 9.68 -7.22
CA PRO A 109 12.48 10.99 -7.10
C PRO A 109 11.87 11.98 -8.08
N GLY A 110 11.60 13.18 -7.61
CA GLY A 110 10.97 14.24 -8.38
C GLY A 110 9.52 14.50 -8.06
N LEU A 111 8.85 13.61 -7.32
CA LEU A 111 7.49 13.83 -6.86
C LEU A 111 7.38 13.56 -5.35
N HIS A 112 7.04 14.59 -4.61
CA HIS A 112 6.75 14.47 -3.18
C HIS A 112 5.31 13.99 -3.00
N LEU A 113 5.14 12.75 -2.57
CA LEU A 113 3.83 12.08 -2.57
C LEU A 113 2.82 12.73 -1.64
N ARG A 114 3.26 13.17 -0.46
CA ARG A 114 2.39 13.89 0.47
C ARG A 114 1.87 15.19 -0.14
N ASP A 115 2.73 15.95 -0.80
CA ASP A 115 2.34 17.20 -1.47
C ASP A 115 1.37 16.93 -2.63
N ALA A 116 1.58 15.83 -3.35
CA ALA A 116 0.67 15.40 -4.40
C ALA A 116 -0.73 15.12 -3.84
N LEU A 117 -0.82 14.43 -2.70
CA LEU A 117 -2.10 14.17 -2.04
C LEU A 117 -2.76 15.46 -1.53
N ASP A 118 -1.99 16.40 -1.00
CA ASP A 118 -2.50 17.71 -0.60
C ASP A 118 -3.14 18.44 -1.79
N LEU A 119 -2.51 18.36 -2.96
CA LEU A 119 -3.03 18.98 -4.18
C LEU A 119 -4.29 18.26 -4.68
N VAL A 120 -4.31 16.94 -4.62
CA VAL A 120 -5.52 16.14 -4.93
C VAL A 120 -6.68 16.55 -4.03
N ALA A 121 -6.43 16.69 -2.73
CA ALA A 121 -7.46 17.09 -1.76
C ALA A 121 -7.99 18.50 -2.03
N LYS A 122 -7.13 19.42 -2.48
CA LYS A 122 -7.55 20.78 -2.82
C LYS A 122 -8.37 20.83 -4.11
N ARG A 123 -8.02 20.02 -5.11
CA ARG A 123 -8.72 19.99 -6.40
C ARG A 123 -10.04 19.27 -6.35
N ALA A 124 -10.15 18.26 -5.49
CA ALA A 124 -11.35 17.43 -5.33
C ALA A 124 -11.72 17.34 -3.84
N PRO A 125 -12.31 18.41 -3.25
CA PRO A 125 -12.70 18.40 -1.85
C PRO A 125 -13.65 17.23 -1.55
N GLY A 126 -13.38 16.49 -0.46
CA GLY A 126 -14.18 15.34 -0.07
C GLY A 126 -13.81 14.02 -0.76
N LEU A 127 -12.93 14.05 -1.75
CA LEU A 127 -12.45 12.83 -2.41
C LEU A 127 -11.65 11.94 -1.45
N LEU A 128 -10.71 12.52 -0.72
CA LEU A 128 -9.90 11.81 0.26
C LEU A 128 -10.57 11.86 1.63
N VAL A 129 -10.96 10.68 2.14
CA VAL A 129 -11.51 10.56 3.50
C VAL A 129 -10.39 10.81 4.52
N ARG A 130 -9.22 10.23 4.27
CA ARG A 130 -8.03 10.39 5.10
C ARG A 130 -6.79 10.18 4.24
N PHE A 131 -5.74 10.91 4.52
CA PHE A 131 -4.45 10.68 3.88
C PHE A 131 -3.31 11.15 4.78
N GLY A 132 -2.13 10.63 4.54
CA GLY A 132 -0.93 11.02 5.26
C GLY A 132 0.28 10.28 4.75
N GLY A 133 1.45 10.72 5.15
CA GLY A 133 2.71 10.08 4.78
C GLY A 133 3.83 11.07 4.60
N HIS A 134 4.77 10.69 3.77
CA HIS A 134 6.01 11.42 3.51
C HIS A 134 6.27 11.55 2.00
N ALA A 135 7.49 11.96 1.64
CA ALA A 135 7.83 12.23 0.24
C ALA A 135 7.73 11.00 -0.67
N MET A 136 8.17 9.83 -0.20
CA MET A 136 8.31 8.62 -1.02
C MET A 136 7.26 7.55 -0.72
N ALA A 137 6.54 7.65 0.38
CA ALA A 137 5.52 6.70 0.79
C ALA A 137 4.39 7.41 1.51
N ALA A 138 3.16 7.07 1.16
CA ALA A 138 1.97 7.66 1.76
C ALA A 138 0.81 6.67 1.74
N GLY A 139 -0.21 6.97 2.53
CA GLY A 139 -1.45 6.22 2.56
C GLY A 139 -2.63 7.13 2.28
N ALA A 140 -3.67 6.58 1.67
CA ALA A 140 -4.91 7.28 1.39
C ALA A 140 -6.11 6.37 1.59
N THR A 141 -7.20 6.96 2.08
CA THR A 141 -8.47 6.26 2.23
C THR A 141 -9.53 6.98 1.42
N LEU A 142 -10.25 6.23 0.59
CA LEU A 142 -11.30 6.74 -0.27
C LEU A 142 -12.58 5.94 -0.04
N ARG A 143 -13.69 6.48 -0.49
CA ARG A 143 -14.90 5.68 -0.74
C ARG A 143 -14.72 4.90 -2.04
N GLU A 144 -15.18 3.66 -2.07
CA GLU A 144 -14.99 2.77 -3.22
C GLU A 144 -15.49 3.40 -4.54
N GLY A 145 -16.63 4.08 -4.51
CA GLY A 145 -17.20 4.75 -5.69
C GLY A 145 -16.37 5.93 -6.22
N ASN A 146 -15.38 6.39 -5.47
CA ASN A 146 -14.53 7.52 -5.83
C ASN A 146 -13.19 7.12 -6.41
N PHE A 147 -12.94 5.83 -6.60
CA PHE A 147 -11.64 5.35 -7.11
C PHE A 147 -11.33 5.90 -8.50
N ALA A 148 -12.28 5.88 -9.42
CA ALA A 148 -12.08 6.38 -10.79
C ALA A 148 -11.71 7.87 -10.80
N GLN A 149 -12.37 8.67 -9.95
CA GLN A 149 -12.07 10.09 -9.81
C GLN A 149 -10.66 10.30 -9.23
N PHE A 150 -10.29 9.53 -8.20
CA PHE A 150 -8.95 9.59 -7.63
C PHE A 150 -7.89 9.25 -8.68
N SER A 151 -8.10 8.20 -9.45
CA SER A 151 -7.18 7.78 -10.50
C SER A 151 -6.92 8.89 -11.51
N ALA A 152 -7.99 9.55 -11.97
CA ALA A 152 -7.90 10.64 -12.93
C ALA A 152 -7.19 11.88 -12.34
N VAL A 153 -7.58 12.30 -11.14
CA VAL A 153 -6.99 13.49 -10.47
C VAL A 153 -5.53 13.24 -10.12
N PHE A 154 -5.22 12.06 -9.59
CA PHE A 154 -3.84 11.71 -9.24
C PHE A 154 -2.93 11.67 -10.47
N ALA A 155 -3.39 11.09 -11.58
CA ALA A 155 -2.63 11.07 -12.83
C ALA A 155 -2.34 12.49 -13.33
N GLN A 156 -3.32 13.39 -13.26
CA GLN A 156 -3.16 14.78 -13.67
C GLN A 156 -2.18 15.53 -12.76
N VAL A 157 -2.31 15.37 -11.45
CA VAL A 157 -1.41 16.00 -10.46
C VAL A 157 0.02 15.50 -10.67
N ALA A 158 0.21 14.20 -10.86
CA ALA A 158 1.53 13.64 -11.11
C ALA A 158 2.15 14.19 -12.40
N SER A 159 1.36 14.32 -13.45
CA SER A 159 1.80 14.91 -14.71
C SER A 159 2.28 16.35 -14.56
N GLU A 160 1.61 17.13 -13.72
CA GLU A 160 1.99 18.52 -13.48
C GLU A 160 3.21 18.66 -12.57
N LEU A 161 3.38 17.78 -11.59
CA LEU A 161 4.47 17.84 -10.63
C LEU A 161 5.75 17.19 -11.12
N LEU A 162 5.65 16.19 -12.01
CA LEU A 162 6.82 15.52 -12.56
C LEU A 162 7.35 16.28 -13.77
N ASP A 163 8.67 16.52 -13.77
CA ASP A 163 9.37 17.04 -14.93
C ASP A 163 9.45 15.95 -16.01
N PRO A 164 9.02 16.21 -17.26
CA PRO A 164 9.18 15.25 -18.35
C PRO A 164 10.61 14.74 -18.52
N ALA A 165 11.62 15.56 -18.22
CA ALA A 165 13.02 15.16 -18.27
C ALA A 165 13.34 14.09 -17.20
N ALA A 166 12.72 14.13 -16.01
CA ALA A 166 12.92 13.12 -15.00
C ALA A 166 12.36 11.76 -15.43
N LEU A 167 11.22 11.74 -16.11
CA LEU A 167 10.62 10.51 -16.64
C LEU A 167 11.50 9.89 -17.74
N THR A 168 12.05 10.72 -18.60
CA THR A 168 12.94 10.28 -19.71
C THR A 168 14.24 9.71 -19.16
N ARG A 169 14.87 10.35 -18.17
CA ARG A 169 16.11 9.86 -17.54
C ARG A 169 15.93 8.48 -16.93
N THR A 170 14.78 8.24 -16.31
CA THR A 170 14.50 6.95 -15.68
C THR A 170 14.41 5.84 -16.71
N LEU A 171 13.84 6.12 -17.88
CA LEU A 171 13.75 5.18 -18.98
C LEU A 171 15.14 4.89 -19.60
N GLU A 172 16.01 5.89 -19.69
CA GLU A 172 17.37 5.74 -20.21
C GLU A 172 18.28 4.92 -19.28
N THR A 173 18.06 5.02 -17.96
CA THR A 173 18.88 4.31 -16.97
C THR A 173 18.58 2.81 -16.92
N ASP A 174 17.41 2.38 -17.34
CA ASP A 174 17.01 0.98 -17.40
C ASP A 174 17.35 0.28 -18.72
N GLY A 175 17.92 1.01 -19.64
CA GLY A 175 18.34 0.49 -20.95
C GLY A 175 19.65 -0.37 -20.84
#